data_5719ee3238cb5b6961ee4c6b2bdbab14
#
_entry.id   5719ee3238cb5b6961ee4c6b2bdbab14
#
_cell.length_a   1.000
_cell.length_b   1.000
_cell.length_c   1.000
_cell.angle_alpha   90.00
_cell.angle_beta   90.00
_cell.angle_gamma   90.00
#
_symmetry.space_group_name_H-M   'P 1'
#
loop_
_entity.id
_entity.type
_entity.pdbx_description
1 polymer ?
#
loop_
_entity_poly.entity_id
_entity_poly.type
_entity_poly.pdbx_seq_one_letter_code
_entity_poly.pdbx_strand_id
1 'polypeptide(L)'
;MEDKQKVIFIEDDPNLGLIIVLALQSKGYEVCYANTLSGIQDMIEKDCPNILLLDLEVGNQNALDYLPFIRSKHPSLPVLIASSHNEGEEITRCYEAGANHYTKKPYDIQEIDFLIQRFCKKGSPISNSISIGDYQ
;
A
#
# COMPACT_ATOMS: atom_id res chain seq x y z
N MET A 1 -15.58 -11.08 -16.96
CA MET A 1 -15.24 -11.17 -15.53
C MET A 1 -14.03 -10.30 -15.24
N GLU A 2 -14.15 -9.49 -14.23
CA GLU A 2 -13.05 -8.60 -13.87
C GLU A 2 -12.12 -9.24 -12.87
N ASP A 3 -10.84 -9.02 -13.08
CA ASP A 3 -9.85 -9.45 -12.11
C ASP A 3 -9.91 -8.53 -10.90
N LYS A 4 -9.81 -9.13 -9.72
CA LYS A 4 -9.75 -8.35 -8.49
C LYS A 4 -8.38 -7.71 -8.38
N GLN A 5 -8.35 -6.50 -7.83
CA GLN A 5 -7.09 -5.89 -7.43
C GLN A 5 -6.57 -6.62 -6.21
N LYS A 6 -5.28 -6.91 -6.21
CA LYS A 6 -4.64 -7.66 -5.13
C LYS A 6 -3.81 -6.72 -4.27
N VAL A 7 -4.04 -6.76 -2.97
CA VAL A 7 -3.39 -5.89 -1.99
C VAL A 7 -2.55 -6.76 -1.06
N ILE A 8 -1.29 -6.42 -0.88
CA ILE A 8 -0.50 -6.97 0.23
C ILE A 8 -0.63 -5.97 1.38
N PHE A 9 -1.09 -6.45 2.52
CA PHE A 9 -1.36 -5.64 3.70
C PHE A 9 -0.54 -6.16 4.87
N ILE A 10 0.29 -5.28 5.46
CA ILE A 10 1.14 -5.63 6.60
C ILE A 10 0.74 -4.79 7.79
N GLU A 11 0.38 -5.46 8.88
CA GLU A 11 -0.06 -4.83 10.12
C GLU A 11 0.27 -5.77 11.27
N ASP A 12 0.97 -5.29 12.31
CA ASP A 12 1.43 -6.19 13.36
C ASP A 12 0.36 -6.54 14.40
N ASP A 13 -0.73 -5.78 14.47
CA ASP A 13 -1.85 -6.13 15.35
C ASP A 13 -2.79 -7.07 14.60
N PRO A 14 -2.82 -8.37 14.96
CA PRO A 14 -3.60 -9.31 14.16
C PRO A 14 -5.11 -9.09 14.24
N ASN A 15 -5.59 -8.53 15.34
CA ASN A 15 -7.02 -8.24 15.43
C ASN A 15 -7.41 -7.10 14.50
N LEU A 16 -6.62 -6.03 14.50
CA LEU A 16 -6.85 -4.93 13.58
C LEU A 16 -6.64 -5.40 12.15
N GLY A 17 -5.60 -6.22 11.93
CA GLY A 17 -5.35 -6.78 10.61
C GLY A 17 -6.55 -7.52 10.06
N LEU A 18 -7.18 -8.38 10.88
CA LEU A 18 -8.34 -9.13 10.42
C LEU A 18 -9.49 -8.22 10.05
N ILE A 19 -9.74 -7.19 10.87
CA ILE A 19 -10.83 -6.26 10.60
C ILE A 19 -10.63 -5.56 9.25
N ILE A 20 -9.41 -5.11 9.00
CA ILE A 20 -9.13 -4.40 7.76
C ILE A 20 -9.15 -5.35 6.56
N VAL A 21 -8.64 -6.57 6.73
CA VAL A 21 -8.72 -7.57 5.66
C VAL A 21 -10.17 -7.80 5.25
N LEU A 22 -11.05 -8.02 6.22
CA LEU A 22 -12.46 -8.27 5.93
C LEU A 22 -13.11 -7.06 5.25
N ALA A 23 -12.76 -5.87 5.70
CA ALA A 23 -13.31 -4.65 5.12
C ALA A 23 -12.86 -4.49 3.67
N LEU A 24 -11.59 -4.75 3.39
CA LEU A 24 -11.10 -4.65 2.01
C LEU A 24 -11.69 -5.74 1.13
N GLN A 25 -11.82 -6.95 1.66
CA GLN A 25 -12.45 -8.03 0.89
C GLN A 25 -13.90 -7.68 0.55
N SER A 26 -14.61 -7.02 1.45
CA SER A 26 -15.98 -6.63 1.17
C SER A 26 -16.08 -5.57 0.09
N LYS A 27 -14.99 -4.86 -0.17
CA LYS A 27 -14.92 -3.90 -1.27
C LYS A 27 -14.50 -4.56 -2.59
N GLY A 28 -14.24 -5.85 -2.57
CA GLY A 28 -13.90 -6.58 -3.79
C GLY A 28 -12.42 -6.82 -4.01
N TYR A 29 -11.58 -6.54 -3.02
CA TYR A 29 -10.15 -6.76 -3.17
C TYR A 29 -9.76 -8.15 -2.71
N GLU A 30 -8.72 -8.68 -3.33
CA GLU A 30 -8.04 -9.85 -2.84
C GLU A 30 -6.91 -9.38 -1.95
N VAL A 31 -6.81 -9.92 -0.72
CA VAL A 31 -5.87 -9.39 0.26
C VAL A 31 -4.95 -10.51 0.74
N CYS A 32 -3.65 -10.25 0.68
CA CYS A 32 -2.63 -11.12 1.26
C CYS A 32 -2.10 -10.39 2.48
N TYR A 33 -2.26 -10.98 3.64
CA TYR A 33 -1.94 -10.32 4.90
C TYR A 33 -0.76 -11.00 5.59
N ALA A 34 0.10 -10.19 6.22
CA ALA A 34 1.12 -10.69 7.12
C ALA A 34 1.30 -9.71 8.28
N ASN A 35 1.82 -10.21 9.39
CA ASN A 35 2.03 -9.38 10.56
C ASN A 35 3.49 -9.00 10.76
N THR A 36 4.31 -9.17 9.74
CA THR A 36 5.71 -8.82 9.78
C THR A 36 6.15 -8.34 8.40
N LEU A 37 7.15 -7.47 8.34
CA LEU A 37 7.74 -7.04 7.09
C LEU A 37 8.78 -8.04 6.58
N SER A 38 9.21 -8.97 7.42
CA SER A 38 10.13 -10.02 6.99
C SER A 38 9.48 -10.82 5.88
N GLY A 39 10.22 -11.09 4.81
CA GLY A 39 9.68 -11.86 3.71
C GLY A 39 8.80 -11.09 2.75
N ILE A 40 8.67 -9.76 2.91
CA ILE A 40 7.79 -9.00 2.05
C ILE A 40 8.22 -9.08 0.59
N GLN A 41 9.52 -9.15 0.34
CA GLN A 41 10.01 -9.25 -1.03
C GLN A 41 9.53 -10.55 -1.68
N ASP A 42 9.59 -11.65 -0.94
CA ASP A 42 9.11 -12.93 -1.44
C ASP A 42 7.60 -12.91 -1.67
N MET A 43 6.85 -12.24 -0.78
CA MET A 43 5.41 -12.10 -0.98
C MET A 43 5.11 -11.34 -2.25
N ILE A 44 5.83 -10.27 -2.51
CA ILE A 44 5.60 -9.46 -3.71
C ILE A 44 5.84 -10.32 -4.95
N GLU A 45 6.93 -11.10 -4.95
CA GLU A 45 7.26 -11.90 -6.12
C GLU A 45 6.29 -13.05 -6.32
N LYS A 46 5.82 -13.65 -5.21
CA LYS A 46 4.90 -14.77 -5.29
C LYS A 46 3.49 -14.32 -5.66
N ASP A 47 3.02 -13.27 -5.03
CA ASP A 47 1.62 -12.88 -5.13
C ASP A 47 1.35 -11.84 -6.21
N CYS A 48 2.38 -11.16 -6.70
CA CYS A 48 2.26 -10.16 -7.76
C CYS A 48 1.15 -9.15 -7.45
N PRO A 49 1.27 -8.41 -6.36
CA PRO A 49 0.19 -7.50 -5.96
C PRO A 49 0.09 -6.29 -6.87
N ASN A 50 -1.06 -5.64 -6.83
CA ASN A 50 -1.26 -4.39 -7.52
C ASN A 50 -0.86 -3.20 -6.66
N ILE A 51 -0.81 -3.38 -5.34
CA ILE A 51 -0.51 -2.30 -4.41
C ILE A 51 -0.10 -2.88 -3.07
N LEU A 52 0.75 -2.16 -2.35
CA LEU A 52 1.11 -2.49 -0.98
C LEU A 52 0.47 -1.50 -0.02
N LEU A 53 -0.06 -2.00 1.08
CA LEU A 53 -0.51 -1.19 2.21
C LEU A 53 0.30 -1.62 3.41
N LEU A 54 1.23 -0.77 3.84
CA LEU A 54 2.20 -1.11 4.87
C LEU A 54 2.02 -0.20 6.08
N ASP A 55 1.90 -0.80 7.26
CA ASP A 55 2.06 -0.06 8.49
C ASP A 55 3.51 0.43 8.55
N LEU A 56 3.72 1.67 8.94
CA LEU A 56 5.07 2.22 9.03
C LEU A 56 5.90 1.47 10.06
N GLU A 57 5.31 1.19 11.22
CA GLU A 57 6.00 0.51 12.30
C GLU A 57 5.33 -0.83 12.56
N VAL A 58 6.05 -1.90 12.28
CA VAL A 58 5.55 -3.26 12.42
C VAL A 58 6.44 -3.97 13.43
N GLY A 59 5.97 -4.06 14.70
CA GLY A 59 6.81 -4.53 15.78
C GLY A 59 8.01 -3.59 15.92
N ASN A 60 9.21 -4.15 15.83
CA ASN A 60 10.43 -3.34 15.86
C ASN A 60 10.98 -3.06 14.47
N GLN A 61 10.19 -3.35 13.42
CA GLN A 61 10.58 -3.10 12.04
C GLN A 61 9.98 -1.78 11.56
N ASN A 62 10.64 -1.15 10.59
CA ASN A 62 10.16 0.10 10.02
C ASN A 62 10.10 -0.06 8.51
N ALA A 63 8.95 0.27 7.92
CA ALA A 63 8.75 0.09 6.49
C ALA A 63 9.75 0.89 5.65
N LEU A 64 10.27 2.00 6.20
CA LEU A 64 11.26 2.81 5.48
C LEU A 64 12.55 2.04 5.20
N ASP A 65 12.87 1.05 6.04
CA ASP A 65 14.06 0.23 5.80
C ASP A 65 13.87 -0.72 4.64
N TYR A 66 12.63 -1.03 4.29
CA TYR A 66 12.33 -1.97 3.20
C TYR A 66 12.01 -1.29 1.88
N LEU A 67 11.56 -0.04 1.93
CA LEU A 67 11.08 0.65 0.74
C LEU A 67 12.12 0.81 -0.36
N PRO A 68 13.36 1.23 -0.06
CA PRO A 68 14.33 1.39 -1.15
C PRO A 68 14.57 0.09 -1.89
N PHE A 69 14.60 -1.02 -1.16
CA PHE A 69 14.82 -2.32 -1.76
C PHE A 69 13.62 -2.76 -2.59
N ILE A 70 12.41 -2.55 -2.06
CA ILE A 70 11.19 -2.84 -2.81
C ILE A 70 11.17 -2.01 -4.09
N ARG A 71 11.49 -0.72 -3.97
CA ARG A 71 11.43 0.19 -5.09
C ARG A 71 12.46 -0.13 -6.16
N SER A 72 13.62 -0.62 -5.77
CA SER A 72 14.65 -0.97 -6.75
C SER A 72 14.22 -2.13 -7.61
N LYS A 73 13.46 -3.06 -7.06
CA LYS A 73 12.99 -4.23 -7.82
C LYS A 73 11.63 -4.02 -8.46
N HIS A 74 10.82 -3.13 -7.90
CA HIS A 74 9.45 -2.90 -8.37
C HIS A 74 9.21 -1.39 -8.45
N PRO A 75 9.82 -0.73 -9.44
CA PRO A 75 9.79 0.74 -9.48
C PRO A 75 8.41 1.33 -9.67
N SER A 76 7.47 0.57 -10.21
CA SER A 76 6.13 1.10 -10.48
C SER A 76 5.07 0.60 -9.52
N LEU A 77 5.43 -0.22 -8.54
CA LEU A 77 4.44 -0.79 -7.62
C LEU A 77 3.98 0.29 -6.64
N PRO A 78 2.69 0.60 -6.59
CA PRO A 78 2.21 1.60 -5.64
C PRO A 78 2.37 1.12 -4.21
N VAL A 79 2.79 2.03 -3.33
CA VAL A 79 2.99 1.75 -1.91
C VAL A 79 2.30 2.82 -1.10
N LEU A 80 1.35 2.40 -0.26
CA LEU A 80 0.68 3.26 0.72
C LEU A 80 1.26 2.94 2.09
N ILE A 81 1.67 3.97 2.81
CA ILE A 81 2.17 3.82 4.18
C ILE A 81 1.12 4.35 5.14
N ALA A 82 0.80 3.56 6.17
CA ALA A 82 -0.14 3.97 7.21
C ALA A 82 0.61 4.14 8.52
N SER A 83 0.32 5.20 9.25
CA SER A 83 1.01 5.47 10.51
C SER A 83 0.12 6.24 11.47
N SER A 84 0.34 6.05 12.78
CA SER A 84 -0.31 6.85 13.81
C SER A 84 0.33 8.23 13.93
N HIS A 85 1.54 8.39 13.42
CA HIS A 85 2.28 9.65 13.52
C HIS A 85 1.90 10.55 12.37
N ASN A 86 1.94 11.86 12.61
CA ASN A 86 1.66 12.81 11.55
C ASN A 86 2.66 13.94 11.53
N GLU A 87 3.87 13.64 11.94
CA GLU A 87 4.96 14.63 11.89
C GLU A 87 5.41 14.83 10.47
N GLY A 88 5.56 16.09 10.07
CA GLY A 88 5.91 16.40 8.69
C GLY A 88 7.23 15.78 8.25
N GLU A 89 8.19 15.72 9.16
CA GLU A 89 9.49 15.14 8.84
C GLU A 89 9.38 13.65 8.50
N GLU A 90 8.57 12.93 9.25
CA GLU A 90 8.39 11.50 9.00
C GLU A 90 7.64 11.27 7.69
N ILE A 91 6.62 12.09 7.43
CA ILE A 91 5.88 12.00 6.19
C ILE A 91 6.82 12.24 5.00
N THR A 92 7.67 13.26 5.11
CA THR A 92 8.65 13.56 4.06
C THR A 92 9.55 12.37 3.80
N ARG A 93 10.05 11.73 4.88
CA ARG A 93 10.92 10.58 4.72
C ARG A 93 10.23 9.42 4.02
N CYS A 94 8.92 9.24 4.27
CA CYS A 94 8.18 8.19 3.59
C CYS A 94 8.17 8.41 2.07
N TYR A 95 7.88 9.64 1.65
CA TYR A 95 7.86 9.92 0.22
C TYR A 95 9.26 9.84 -0.38
N GLU A 96 10.28 10.29 0.34
CA GLU A 96 11.64 10.22 -0.16
C GLU A 96 12.10 8.78 -0.32
N ALA A 97 11.60 7.88 0.54
CA ALA A 97 11.95 6.46 0.46
C ALA A 97 11.20 5.74 -0.65
N GLY A 98 10.20 6.37 -1.26
CA GLY A 98 9.53 5.77 -2.39
C GLY A 98 8.05 5.47 -2.19
N ALA A 99 7.44 5.93 -1.08
CA ALA A 99 6.01 5.75 -0.89
C ALA A 99 5.23 6.62 -1.85
N ASN A 100 4.10 6.11 -2.33
CA ASN A 100 3.22 6.87 -3.20
C ASN A 100 2.25 7.72 -2.40
N HIS A 101 1.93 7.30 -1.18
CA HIS A 101 0.99 8.05 -0.37
C HIS A 101 1.17 7.66 1.09
N TYR A 102 0.92 8.61 1.97
CA TYR A 102 0.97 8.42 3.41
C TYR A 102 -0.44 8.63 3.96
N THR A 103 -0.96 7.67 4.70
CA THR A 103 -2.28 7.81 5.30
C THR A 103 -2.16 7.69 6.80
N LYS A 104 -2.98 8.44 7.51
CA LYS A 104 -2.94 8.47 8.97
C LYS A 104 -3.87 7.42 9.53
N LYS A 105 -3.42 6.71 10.56
CA LYS A 105 -4.28 5.79 11.29
C LYS A 105 -5.15 6.59 12.26
N PRO A 106 -6.35 6.14 12.59
CA PRO A 106 -6.89 4.81 12.26
C PRO A 106 -7.26 4.69 10.79
N TYR A 107 -7.23 3.45 10.31
CA TYR A 107 -7.54 3.17 8.91
C TYR A 107 -8.94 3.64 8.57
N ASP A 108 -9.05 4.35 7.46
CA ASP A 108 -10.32 4.76 6.89
C ASP A 108 -10.50 3.99 5.60
N ILE A 109 -11.41 3.01 5.62
CA ILE A 109 -11.55 2.09 4.50
C ILE A 109 -12.01 2.83 3.23
N GLN A 110 -12.84 3.86 3.38
CA GLN A 110 -13.28 4.62 2.21
C GLN A 110 -12.11 5.37 1.58
N GLU A 111 -11.24 5.92 2.40
CA GLU A 111 -10.05 6.58 1.89
C GLU A 111 -9.11 5.59 1.21
N ILE A 112 -8.89 4.44 1.85
CA ILE A 112 -8.01 3.42 1.29
C ILE A 112 -8.57 2.90 -0.03
N ASP A 113 -9.86 2.64 -0.08
CA ASP A 113 -10.50 2.21 -1.32
C ASP A 113 -10.30 3.24 -2.42
N PHE A 114 -10.51 4.52 -2.10
CA PHE A 114 -10.29 5.59 -3.06
C PHE A 114 -8.84 5.60 -3.56
N LEU A 115 -7.88 5.43 -2.65
CA LEU A 115 -6.47 5.45 -3.02
C LEU A 115 -6.10 4.25 -3.87
N ILE A 116 -6.61 3.06 -3.54
CA ILE A 116 -6.35 1.89 -4.36
C ILE A 116 -6.90 2.11 -5.77
N GLN A 117 -8.11 2.62 -5.88
CA GLN A 117 -8.69 2.90 -7.19
C GLN A 117 -7.84 3.90 -7.96
N ARG A 118 -7.34 4.91 -7.26
CA ARG A 118 -6.53 5.94 -7.91
C ARG A 118 -5.21 5.39 -8.44
N PHE A 119 -4.53 4.56 -7.64
CA PHE A 119 -3.20 4.07 -8.01
C PHE A 119 -3.22 2.80 -8.84
N CYS A 120 -4.32 2.08 -8.84
CA CYS A 120 -4.44 0.80 -9.53
C CYS A 120 -5.46 0.84 -10.65
N LYS A 121 -5.80 2.01 -11.15
CA LYS A 121 -6.86 2.14 -12.15
C LYS A 121 -6.49 1.38 -13.40
N LYS A 122 -7.26 0.36 -13.70
CA LYS A 122 -7.02 -0.48 -14.85
C LYS A 122 -7.50 0.19 -16.11
N GLY A 123 -6.82 -0.10 -17.20
CA GLY A 123 -7.23 0.41 -18.49
C GLY A 123 -7.04 1.89 -18.66
N SER A 124 -6.42 2.55 -17.71
CA SER A 124 -6.11 3.97 -17.84
C SER A 124 -4.95 4.12 -18.79
N PRO A 125 -5.16 4.71 -19.90
CA PRO A 125 -4.06 4.89 -20.82
C PRO A 125 -3.18 6.01 -20.34
N ILE A 126 -3.13 6.26 -20.16
CA ILE A 126 -2.70 7.36 -19.78
C ILE A 126 -2.12 7.66 -18.68
N SER A 127 -2.62 7.15 -18.86
CA SER A 127 -2.40 7.28 -18.40
C SER A 127 -1.87 7.56 -18.05
N ASN A 128 -1.78 7.79 -18.10
CA ASN A 128 -1.50 8.03 -18.09
C ASN A 128 -1.29 8.77 -18.13
N SER A 129 -1.31 9.10 -18.27
CA SER A 129 -1.30 9.77 -18.54
C SER A 129 -1.56 10.51 -18.36
N ILE A 130 -1.69 11.06 -18.31
CA ILE A 130 -1.93 11.75 -18.31
C ILE A 130 -2.11 12.25 -18.06
N SER A 131 -2.03 12.55 -18.00
CA SER A 131 -2.23 12.94 -17.91
C SER A 131 -2.32 13.61 -17.65
N ILE A 132 -2.25 14.15 -17.61
CA ILE A 132 -2.33 14.69 -17.51
C ILE A 132 -2.76 15.23 -17.18
N GLY A 133 -3.01 15.59 -17.07
CA GLY A 133 -3.43 15.90 -16.74
C GLY A 133 -3.97 15.89 -16.06
N ASP A 134 -4.09 15.85 -15.88
CA ASP A 134 -4.54 15.59 -15.34
C ASP A 134 -4.49 15.46 -14.52
N TYR A 135 -4.24 15.66 -14.21
CA TYR A 135 -4.01 15.43 -13.60
C TYR A 135 -4.06 15.64 -13.03
N GLN A 136 -4.06 15.89 -12.94
CA GLN A 136 -3.97 15.96 -12.64
C GLN A 136 -3.95 15.85 -12.34
#